data_6f3d6cff1f0c794a19cf3e285dd0a435
#
_entry.id   6f3d6cff1f0c794a19cf3e285dd0a435
#
_cell.length_a   1.000
_cell.length_b   1.000
_cell.length_c   1.000
_cell.angle_alpha   90.00
_cell.angle_beta   90.00
_cell.angle_gamma   90.00
#
_symmetry.space_group_name_H-M   'P 1'
#
loop_
_entity.id
_entity.type
_entity.pdbx_description
1 polymer ?
#
loop_
_entity_poly.entity_id
_entity_poly.type
_entity_poly.pdbx_seq_one_letter_code
_entity_poly.pdbx_strand_id
1 'polypeptide(L)'
;MTTHAGQQRPRNASRTRADILAAARRRFGAEGYERTTLRAVAADVGVDAALVIRYFGSKQNLFAAAADFAIELPDLSELDPDDVANILLQRFFAVWEEDETFVALLRAAMTSELAADTLRQVFAQQIAPKLVTATPDHPIQRAGLTGAFVIGLAMTRYVLVNSPVANLSRDELCRWAAPVIRQLLTGPAAP
;
A
#
# COMPACT_ATOMS: atom_id res chain seq x y z
N MET A 1 -17.55 0.41 -49.23
CA MET A 1 -16.35 0.92 -48.51
C MET A 1 -16.86 1.52 -47.22
N THR A 2 -16.85 0.75 -46.15
CA THR A 2 -17.37 1.16 -44.83
C THR A 2 -16.20 1.18 -43.86
N THR A 3 -15.90 2.36 -43.36
CA THR A 3 -14.75 2.76 -42.60
C THR A 3 -14.84 2.24 -41.16
N HIS A 4 -13.89 1.41 -40.72
CA HIS A 4 -13.66 0.98 -39.36
C HIS A 4 -12.98 2.10 -38.54
N ALA A 5 -13.72 3.06 -38.02
CA ALA A 5 -13.20 4.16 -37.19
C ALA A 5 -13.65 4.12 -35.72
N GLY A 6 -14.29 3.03 -35.24
CA GLY A 6 -14.99 3.01 -33.95
C GLY A 6 -14.30 2.32 -32.78
N GLN A 7 -13.23 1.53 -32.95
CA GLN A 7 -12.70 0.68 -31.90
C GLN A 7 -11.37 1.16 -31.22
N GLN A 8 -10.74 2.20 -31.73
CA GLN A 8 -9.47 2.71 -31.15
C GLN A 8 -9.65 3.69 -29.98
N ARG A 9 -10.80 4.36 -29.84
CA ARG A 9 -11.03 5.36 -28.76
C ARG A 9 -11.08 4.79 -27.35
N PRO A 10 -11.77 3.66 -27.04
CA PRO A 10 -11.81 3.12 -25.68
C PRO A 10 -10.45 2.58 -25.21
N ARG A 11 -9.70 1.94 -26.08
CA ARG A 11 -8.39 1.34 -25.79
C ARG A 11 -7.32 2.40 -25.48
N ASN A 12 -7.33 3.52 -26.21
CA ASN A 12 -6.44 4.65 -25.92
C ASN A 12 -6.80 5.36 -24.61
N ALA A 13 -8.07 5.49 -24.27
CA ALA A 13 -8.52 6.13 -23.02
C ALA A 13 -8.08 5.33 -21.78
N SER A 14 -8.26 4.01 -21.78
CA SER A 14 -7.83 3.14 -20.68
C SER A 14 -6.32 3.14 -20.50
N ARG A 15 -5.56 3.11 -21.60
CA ARG A 15 -4.11 3.20 -21.57
C ARG A 15 -3.62 4.53 -21.03
N THR A 16 -4.17 5.64 -21.53
CA THR A 16 -3.81 6.98 -21.03
C THR A 16 -4.12 7.12 -19.54
N ARG A 17 -5.25 6.60 -19.06
CA ARG A 17 -5.59 6.60 -17.64
C ARG A 17 -4.56 5.81 -16.81
N ALA A 18 -4.15 4.64 -17.30
CA ALA A 18 -3.11 3.82 -16.65
C ALA A 18 -1.74 4.53 -16.63
N ASP A 19 -1.35 5.17 -17.75
CA ASP A 19 -0.10 5.92 -17.86
C ASP A 19 -0.07 7.10 -16.87
N ILE A 20 -1.18 7.85 -16.74
CA ILE A 20 -1.34 8.93 -15.77
C ILE A 20 -1.19 8.39 -14.34
N LEU A 21 -1.83 7.26 -14.04
CA LEU A 21 -1.76 6.64 -12.72
C LEU A 21 -0.34 6.19 -12.37
N ALA A 22 0.36 5.57 -13.32
CA ALA A 22 1.75 5.17 -13.14
C ALA A 22 2.69 6.37 -12.92
N ALA A 23 2.50 7.47 -13.67
CA ALA A 23 3.25 8.71 -13.45
C ALA A 23 2.95 9.35 -12.09
N ALA A 24 1.67 9.34 -11.68
CA ALA A 24 1.25 9.83 -10.36
C ALA A 24 1.91 9.04 -9.23
N ARG A 25 1.94 7.71 -9.31
CA ARG A 25 2.62 6.84 -8.34
C ARG A 25 4.09 7.23 -8.19
N ARG A 26 4.83 7.29 -9.29
CA ARG A 26 6.25 7.70 -9.25
C ARG A 26 6.45 9.07 -8.61
N ARG A 27 5.65 10.08 -8.99
CA ARG A 27 5.79 11.43 -8.42
C ARG A 27 5.41 11.49 -6.96
N PHE A 28 4.31 10.88 -6.57
CA PHE A 28 3.91 10.83 -5.16
C PHE A 28 4.95 10.08 -4.31
N GLY A 29 5.55 9.01 -4.85
CA GLY A 29 6.65 8.27 -4.22
C GLY A 29 7.89 9.14 -4.00
N ALA A 30 8.36 9.79 -5.06
CA ALA A 30 9.61 10.54 -5.05
C ALA A 30 9.50 11.92 -4.37
N GLU A 31 8.41 12.65 -4.63
CA GLU A 31 8.27 14.06 -4.22
C GLU A 31 7.31 14.22 -3.02
N GLY A 32 6.48 13.22 -2.72
CA GLY A 32 5.41 13.29 -1.73
C GLY A 32 4.15 13.99 -2.24
N TYR A 33 3.08 13.90 -1.43
CA TYR A 33 1.78 14.45 -1.80
C TYR A 33 1.83 15.97 -2.05
N GLU A 34 2.44 16.75 -1.15
CA GLU A 34 2.36 18.22 -1.21
C GLU A 34 3.01 18.80 -2.46
N ARG A 35 4.20 18.32 -2.84
CA ARG A 35 4.98 18.85 -3.96
C ARG A 35 4.52 18.39 -5.34
N THR A 36 3.84 17.24 -5.42
CA THR A 36 3.28 16.72 -6.67
C THR A 36 2.11 17.59 -7.14
N THR A 37 2.07 17.94 -8.42
CA THR A 37 0.97 18.68 -9.05
C THR A 37 0.36 17.92 -10.22
N LEU A 38 -0.93 18.14 -10.51
CA LEU A 38 -1.58 17.53 -11.68
C LEU A 38 -0.92 17.93 -12.99
N ARG A 39 -0.36 19.15 -13.06
CA ARG A 39 0.39 19.63 -14.24
C ARG A 39 1.70 18.85 -14.44
N ALA A 40 2.41 18.58 -13.34
CA ALA A 40 3.65 17.80 -13.39
C ALA A 40 3.38 16.36 -13.83
N VAL A 41 2.34 15.72 -13.29
CA VAL A 41 1.90 14.37 -13.71
C VAL A 41 1.50 14.36 -15.19
N ALA A 42 0.74 15.36 -15.65
CA ALA A 42 0.34 15.49 -17.04
C ALA A 42 1.55 15.64 -17.99
N ALA A 43 2.54 16.43 -17.59
CA ALA A 43 3.78 16.63 -18.37
C ALA A 43 4.57 15.32 -18.53
N ASP A 44 4.66 14.47 -17.51
CA ASP A 44 5.36 13.18 -17.58
C ASP A 44 4.75 12.21 -18.60
N VAL A 45 3.46 12.34 -18.85
CA VAL A 45 2.71 11.49 -19.78
C VAL A 45 2.54 12.15 -21.15
N GLY A 46 2.90 13.43 -21.27
CA GLY A 46 2.73 14.22 -22.51
C GLY A 46 1.26 14.53 -22.82
N VAL A 47 0.44 14.74 -21.77
CA VAL A 47 -0.99 15.08 -21.91
C VAL A 47 -1.29 16.43 -21.28
N ASP A 48 -2.47 16.99 -21.61
CA ASP A 48 -2.95 18.22 -20.97
C ASP A 48 -3.44 17.93 -19.53
N ALA A 49 -3.18 18.86 -18.61
CA ALA A 49 -3.63 18.78 -17.23
C ALA A 49 -5.16 18.68 -17.09
N ALA A 50 -5.92 19.27 -18.03
CA ALA A 50 -7.36 19.14 -18.09
C ALA A 50 -7.80 17.68 -18.34
N LEU A 51 -6.98 16.89 -19.04
CA LEU A 51 -7.24 15.47 -19.23
C LEU A 51 -7.08 14.69 -17.92
N VAL A 52 -6.07 15.00 -17.13
CA VAL A 52 -5.88 14.41 -15.79
C VAL A 52 -7.06 14.75 -14.89
N ILE A 53 -7.50 16.01 -14.89
CA ILE A 53 -8.70 16.44 -14.14
C ILE A 53 -9.94 15.71 -14.62
N ARG A 54 -10.10 15.52 -15.92
CA ARG A 54 -11.25 14.78 -16.49
C ARG A 54 -11.29 13.31 -16.03
N TYR A 55 -10.14 12.65 -15.87
CA TYR A 55 -10.09 11.25 -15.43
C TYR A 55 -10.22 11.05 -13.94
N PHE A 56 -9.65 11.96 -13.15
CA PHE A 56 -9.52 11.78 -11.71
C PHE A 56 -10.21 12.87 -10.86
N GLY A 57 -10.64 13.97 -11.48
CA GLY A 57 -11.32 15.06 -10.83
C GLY A 57 -10.39 15.99 -10.06
N SER A 58 -9.62 15.47 -9.11
CA SER A 58 -8.75 16.26 -8.23
C SER A 58 -7.42 15.57 -7.96
N LYS A 59 -6.46 16.33 -7.40
CA LYS A 59 -5.19 15.77 -6.90
C LYS A 59 -5.44 14.73 -5.81
N GLN A 60 -6.43 14.96 -4.96
CA GLN A 60 -6.82 14.04 -3.89
C GLN A 60 -7.31 12.71 -4.45
N ASN A 61 -8.22 12.74 -5.43
CA ASN A 61 -8.74 11.54 -6.06
C ASN A 61 -7.66 10.80 -6.88
N LEU A 62 -6.76 11.54 -7.54
CA LEU A 62 -5.61 10.94 -8.21
C LEU A 62 -4.68 10.24 -7.22
N PHE A 63 -4.43 10.86 -6.06
CA PHE A 63 -3.63 10.27 -4.99
C PHE A 63 -4.30 9.01 -4.42
N ALA A 64 -5.58 9.07 -4.10
CA ALA A 64 -6.34 7.91 -3.63
C ALA A 64 -6.30 6.76 -4.65
N ALA A 65 -6.48 7.07 -5.95
CA ALA A 65 -6.36 6.06 -7.00
C ALA A 65 -4.91 5.53 -7.18
N ALA A 66 -3.90 6.37 -6.96
CA ALA A 66 -2.50 5.94 -6.98
C ALA A 66 -2.16 5.06 -5.77
N ALA A 67 -2.78 5.32 -4.63
CA ALA A 67 -2.64 4.55 -3.40
C ALA A 67 -3.61 3.35 -3.30
N ASP A 68 -4.32 3.03 -4.38
CA ASP A 68 -5.14 1.83 -4.47
C ASP A 68 -4.23 0.63 -4.74
N PHE A 69 -3.76 0.02 -3.66
CA PHE A 69 -2.92 -1.18 -3.67
C PHE A 69 -3.80 -2.41 -3.50
N ALA A 70 -3.56 -3.41 -4.32
CA ALA A 70 -4.07 -4.75 -4.05
C ALA A 70 -3.06 -5.50 -3.15
N ILE A 71 -3.30 -5.53 -1.85
CA ILE A 71 -2.57 -6.40 -0.93
C ILE A 71 -3.24 -7.78 -0.99
N GLU A 72 -2.83 -8.58 -1.97
CA GLU A 72 -3.36 -9.94 -2.13
C GLU A 72 -2.79 -10.85 -1.04
N LEU A 73 -3.49 -10.98 0.06
CA LEU A 73 -3.22 -12.00 1.07
C LEU A 73 -4.03 -13.27 0.74
N PRO A 74 -3.42 -14.46 0.85
CA PRO A 74 -4.15 -15.71 0.74
C PRO A 74 -5.17 -15.87 1.88
N ASP A 75 -5.95 -16.94 1.87
CA ASP A 75 -6.70 -17.34 3.03
C ASP A 75 -5.74 -17.82 4.11
N LEU A 76 -5.83 -17.24 5.29
CA LEU A 76 -4.94 -17.53 6.42
C LEU A 76 -5.58 -18.46 7.46
N SER A 77 -6.84 -18.82 7.29
CA SER A 77 -7.65 -19.51 8.32
C SER A 77 -7.18 -20.94 8.64
N GLU A 78 -6.56 -21.61 7.68
CA GLU A 78 -6.13 -23.02 7.83
C GLU A 78 -4.59 -23.16 7.88
N LEU A 79 -3.86 -22.06 7.93
CA LEU A 79 -2.41 -22.07 7.93
C LEU A 79 -1.85 -22.16 9.35
N ASP A 80 -0.69 -22.80 9.48
CA ASP A 80 0.08 -22.75 10.71
C ASP A 80 0.46 -21.29 11.06
N PRO A 81 0.39 -20.90 12.34
CA PRO A 81 0.75 -19.54 12.76
C PRO A 81 2.15 -19.07 12.35
N ASP A 82 3.10 -19.99 12.24
CA ASP A 82 4.44 -19.69 11.76
C ASP A 82 4.44 -19.37 10.25
N ASP A 83 3.66 -20.10 9.47
CA ASP A 83 3.47 -19.83 8.04
C ASP A 83 2.74 -18.51 7.82
N VAL A 84 1.70 -18.22 8.61
CA VAL A 84 0.98 -16.93 8.56
C VAL A 84 1.95 -15.76 8.77
N ALA A 85 2.80 -15.81 9.80
CA ALA A 85 3.75 -14.75 10.10
C ALA A 85 4.75 -14.54 8.95
N ASN A 86 5.26 -15.63 8.37
CA ASN A 86 6.20 -15.58 7.25
C ASN A 86 5.53 -15.04 5.97
N ILE A 87 4.32 -15.49 5.64
CA ILE A 87 3.56 -15.00 4.48
C ILE A 87 3.29 -13.50 4.60
N LEU A 88 2.87 -13.05 5.78
CA LEU A 88 2.65 -11.63 6.04
C LEU A 88 3.92 -10.81 5.80
N LEU A 89 5.07 -11.25 6.31
CA LEU A 89 6.34 -10.54 6.13
C LEU A 89 6.80 -10.53 4.68
N GLN A 90 6.72 -11.67 3.97
CA GLN A 90 7.06 -11.74 2.54
C GLN A 90 6.18 -10.80 1.71
N ARG A 91 4.88 -10.77 1.99
CA ARG A 91 3.94 -9.89 1.28
C ARG A 91 4.20 -8.43 1.60
N PHE A 92 4.54 -8.14 2.85
CA PHE A 92 4.95 -6.81 3.25
C PHE A 92 6.15 -6.31 2.48
N PHE A 93 7.22 -7.09 2.40
CA PHE A 93 8.40 -6.69 1.62
C PHE A 93 8.07 -6.44 0.16
N ALA A 94 7.25 -7.29 -0.46
CA ALA A 94 6.81 -7.08 -1.83
C ALA A 94 6.12 -5.71 -1.99
N VAL A 95 5.15 -5.38 -1.15
CA VAL A 95 4.41 -4.12 -1.21
C VAL A 95 5.31 -2.90 -0.94
N TRP A 96 6.25 -3.00 -0.02
CA TRP A 96 7.04 -1.85 0.44
C TRP A 96 8.30 -1.58 -0.38
N GLU A 97 8.81 -2.58 -1.07
CA GLU A 97 10.04 -2.47 -1.84
C GLU A 97 9.81 -2.45 -3.35
N GLU A 98 8.63 -2.92 -3.82
CA GLU A 98 8.27 -2.87 -5.24
C GLU A 98 7.53 -1.60 -5.65
N ASP A 99 6.83 -0.95 -4.71
CA ASP A 99 6.05 0.27 -4.99
C ASP A 99 6.36 1.37 -3.97
N GLU A 100 7.14 2.37 -4.39
CA GLU A 100 7.49 3.55 -3.58
C GLU A 100 6.25 4.34 -3.12
N THR A 101 5.09 4.13 -3.77
CA THR A 101 3.84 4.84 -3.45
C THR A 101 3.34 4.51 -2.05
N PHE A 102 3.56 3.28 -1.57
CA PHE A 102 3.14 2.90 -0.22
C PHE A 102 3.96 3.62 0.85
N VAL A 103 5.26 3.73 0.67
CA VAL A 103 6.13 4.51 1.56
C VAL A 103 5.74 5.99 1.52
N ALA A 104 5.39 6.51 0.35
CA ALA A 104 4.89 7.88 0.21
C ALA A 104 3.54 8.08 0.91
N LEU A 105 2.62 7.12 0.80
CA LEU A 105 1.35 7.15 1.53
C LEU A 105 1.58 7.17 3.04
N LEU A 106 2.48 6.34 3.53
CA LEU A 106 2.83 6.29 4.95
C LEU A 106 3.41 7.62 5.45
N ARG A 107 4.31 8.24 4.68
CA ARG A 107 4.85 9.58 4.99
C ARG A 107 3.75 10.64 4.98
N ALA A 108 2.89 10.62 3.97
CA ALA A 108 1.81 11.59 3.84
C ALA A 108 0.76 11.45 4.95
N ALA A 109 0.50 10.25 5.44
CA ALA A 109 -0.44 9.99 6.53
C ALA A 109 -0.07 10.68 7.85
N MET A 110 1.19 11.07 8.02
CA MET A 110 1.63 11.82 9.20
C MET A 110 1.15 13.28 9.22
N THR A 111 0.77 13.83 8.08
CA THR A 111 0.41 15.26 7.92
C THR A 111 -0.88 15.50 7.14
N SER A 112 -1.44 14.47 6.52
CA SER A 112 -2.64 14.56 5.68
C SER A 112 -3.69 13.55 6.15
N GLU A 113 -4.84 14.06 6.59
CA GLU A 113 -5.97 13.22 7.01
C GLU A 113 -6.47 12.33 5.87
N LEU A 114 -6.48 12.82 4.63
CA LEU A 114 -6.85 12.02 3.46
C LEU A 114 -5.92 10.80 3.28
N ALA A 115 -4.61 10.99 3.44
CA ALA A 115 -3.65 9.89 3.34
C ALA A 115 -3.81 8.91 4.52
N ALA A 116 -4.06 9.42 5.72
CA ALA A 116 -4.36 8.61 6.89
C ALA A 116 -5.66 7.79 6.70
N ASP A 117 -6.71 8.40 6.15
CA ASP A 117 -7.96 7.70 5.80
C ASP A 117 -7.72 6.60 4.77
N THR A 118 -6.94 6.88 3.73
CA THR A 118 -6.60 5.88 2.72
C THR A 118 -5.88 4.68 3.34
N LEU A 119 -4.90 4.94 4.23
CA LEU A 119 -4.17 3.87 4.92
C LEU A 119 -5.09 3.06 5.85
N ARG A 120 -6.00 3.72 6.57
CA ARG A 120 -7.03 3.07 7.40
C ARG A 120 -7.96 2.18 6.56
N GLN A 121 -8.37 2.64 5.38
CA GLN A 121 -9.23 1.88 4.47
C GLN A 121 -8.51 0.65 3.91
N VAL A 122 -7.26 0.78 3.48
CA VAL A 122 -6.45 -0.37 3.03
C VAL A 122 -6.36 -1.42 4.14
N PHE A 123 -6.06 -1.01 5.36
CA PHE A 123 -6.03 -1.93 6.50
C PHE A 123 -7.38 -2.58 6.75
N ALA A 124 -8.45 -1.80 6.87
CA ALA A 124 -9.79 -2.28 7.22
C ALA A 124 -10.40 -3.20 6.15
N GLN A 125 -10.13 -2.95 4.86
CA GLN A 125 -10.76 -3.67 3.76
C GLN A 125 -9.94 -4.86 3.26
N GLN A 126 -8.61 -4.79 3.33
CA GLN A 126 -7.74 -5.79 2.71
C GLN A 126 -6.97 -6.65 3.71
N ILE A 127 -6.54 -6.08 4.85
CA ILE A 127 -5.65 -6.76 5.80
C ILE A 127 -6.42 -7.32 6.98
N ALA A 128 -7.16 -6.48 7.69
CA ALA A 128 -7.84 -6.87 8.93
C ALA A 128 -8.78 -8.07 8.76
N PRO A 129 -9.60 -8.19 7.70
CA PRO A 129 -10.47 -9.36 7.51
C PRO A 129 -9.70 -10.68 7.42
N LYS A 130 -8.49 -10.66 6.84
CA LYS A 130 -7.62 -11.84 6.72
C LYS A 130 -6.95 -12.19 8.05
N LEU A 131 -6.49 -11.18 8.79
CA LEU A 131 -5.87 -11.39 10.10
C LEU A 131 -6.88 -11.94 11.13
N VAL A 132 -8.12 -11.43 11.09
CA VAL A 132 -9.21 -11.87 11.99
C VAL A 132 -9.46 -13.37 11.86
N THR A 133 -9.37 -13.95 10.66
CA THR A 133 -9.59 -15.39 10.46
C THR A 133 -8.45 -16.26 10.98
N ALA A 134 -7.26 -15.68 11.18
CA ALA A 134 -6.08 -16.38 11.68
C ALA A 134 -5.91 -16.31 13.22
N THR A 135 -6.88 -15.74 13.94
CA THR A 135 -6.77 -15.52 15.39
C THR A 135 -7.78 -16.36 16.18
N PRO A 136 -7.37 -16.98 17.31
CA PRO A 136 -8.26 -17.83 18.10
C PRO A 136 -9.23 -17.05 18.98
N ASP A 137 -8.84 -15.85 19.42
CA ASP A 137 -9.59 -14.98 20.33
C ASP A 137 -9.28 -13.50 20.06
N HIS A 138 -10.06 -12.59 20.62
CA HIS A 138 -9.86 -11.13 20.49
C HIS A 138 -9.43 -10.64 19.08
N PRO A 139 -10.12 -11.10 18.01
CA PRO A 139 -9.61 -10.97 16.64
C PRO A 139 -9.35 -9.52 16.22
N ILE A 140 -10.16 -8.57 16.64
CA ILE A 140 -10.02 -7.15 16.29
C ILE A 140 -8.76 -6.55 16.93
N GLN A 141 -8.55 -6.85 18.21
CA GLN A 141 -7.40 -6.35 18.96
C GLN A 141 -6.10 -6.94 18.41
N ARG A 142 -6.08 -8.24 18.15
CA ARG A 142 -4.91 -8.94 17.60
C ARG A 142 -4.56 -8.46 16.20
N ALA A 143 -5.53 -8.31 15.33
CA ALA A 143 -5.34 -7.75 14.00
C ALA A 143 -4.81 -6.30 14.07
N GLY A 144 -5.39 -5.48 14.95
CA GLY A 144 -4.95 -4.10 15.16
C GLY A 144 -3.52 -3.99 15.67
N LEU A 145 -3.14 -4.81 16.66
CA LEU A 145 -1.78 -4.83 17.21
C LEU A 145 -0.76 -5.35 16.20
N THR A 146 -1.12 -6.37 15.42
CA THR A 146 -0.28 -6.87 14.33
C THR A 146 -0.06 -5.79 13.27
N GLY A 147 -1.12 -5.09 12.87
CA GLY A 147 -1.02 -3.95 11.95
C GLY A 147 -0.14 -2.83 12.49
N ALA A 148 -0.29 -2.47 13.75
CA ALA A 148 0.53 -1.45 14.40
C ALA A 148 2.02 -1.85 14.44
N PHE A 149 2.33 -3.09 14.76
CA PHE A 149 3.71 -3.61 14.76
C PHE A 149 4.33 -3.52 13.36
N VAL A 150 3.61 -3.95 12.35
CA VAL A 150 4.09 -3.98 10.97
C VAL A 150 4.26 -2.56 10.41
N ILE A 151 3.32 -1.64 10.66
CA ILE A 151 3.47 -0.23 10.28
C ILE A 151 4.65 0.41 11.01
N GLY A 152 4.87 0.07 12.29
CA GLY A 152 6.04 0.52 13.04
C GLY A 152 7.37 0.07 12.43
N LEU A 153 7.46 -1.19 12.01
CA LEU A 153 8.63 -1.72 11.30
C LEU A 153 8.88 -0.94 10.01
N ALA A 154 7.84 -0.71 9.25
CA ALA A 154 7.94 0.00 7.99
C ALA A 154 8.33 1.47 8.18
N MET A 155 7.70 2.16 9.11
CA MET A 155 8.07 3.52 9.46
C MET A 155 9.56 3.61 9.81
N THR A 156 10.04 2.69 10.65
CA THR A 156 11.42 2.66 11.11
C THR A 156 12.40 2.34 10.00
N ARG A 157 12.05 1.38 9.12
CA ARG A 157 12.92 0.92 8.04
C ARG A 157 12.96 1.87 6.84
N TYR A 158 11.80 2.34 6.37
CA TYR A 158 11.67 3.04 5.07
C TYR A 158 11.46 4.54 5.19
N VAL A 159 10.96 5.03 6.31
CA VAL A 159 10.68 6.46 6.50
C VAL A 159 11.75 7.12 7.36
N LEU A 160 12.00 6.58 8.54
CA LEU A 160 13.04 7.10 9.46
C LEU A 160 14.44 6.62 9.08
N VAL A 161 14.55 5.51 8.34
CA VAL A 161 15.80 4.89 7.94
C VAL A 161 16.72 4.68 9.16
N ASN A 162 16.13 4.19 10.25
CA ASN A 162 16.88 3.96 11.50
C ASN A 162 17.81 2.75 11.33
N SER A 163 19.10 3.00 11.38
CA SER A 163 20.18 2.06 11.09
C SER A 163 20.02 0.65 11.69
N PRO A 164 19.69 0.46 12.97
CA PRO A 164 19.53 -0.89 13.51
C PRO A 164 18.50 -1.75 12.81
N VAL A 165 17.41 -1.16 12.28
CA VAL A 165 16.34 -1.87 11.58
C VAL A 165 16.50 -1.77 10.05
N ALA A 166 16.91 -0.61 9.57
CA ALA A 166 17.06 -0.36 8.13
C ALA A 166 18.15 -1.22 7.49
N ASN A 167 19.20 -1.55 8.23
CA ASN A 167 20.33 -2.32 7.73
C ASN A 167 20.18 -3.85 7.84
N LEU A 168 19.11 -4.34 8.49
CA LEU A 168 18.83 -5.77 8.50
C LEU A 168 18.49 -6.26 7.09
N SER A 169 19.00 -7.40 6.68
CA SER A 169 18.50 -8.11 5.52
C SER A 169 17.04 -8.52 5.72
N ARG A 170 16.34 -8.87 4.62
CA ARG A 170 14.96 -9.38 4.73
C ARG A 170 14.88 -10.61 5.63
N ASP A 171 15.82 -11.54 5.49
CA ASP A 171 15.86 -12.78 6.26
C ASP A 171 16.13 -12.52 7.76
N GLU A 172 17.02 -11.59 8.07
CA GLU A 172 17.27 -11.19 9.45
C GLU A 172 16.04 -10.55 10.06
N LEU A 173 15.38 -9.62 9.35
CA LEU A 173 14.17 -8.99 9.85
C LEU A 173 13.04 -10.01 10.04
N CYS A 174 12.88 -10.97 9.12
CA CYS A 174 11.91 -12.06 9.27
C CYS A 174 12.19 -12.89 10.53
N ARG A 175 13.44 -13.27 10.78
CA ARG A 175 13.80 -14.05 11.98
C ARG A 175 13.43 -13.36 13.28
N TRP A 176 13.52 -12.03 13.33
CA TRP A 176 13.14 -11.25 14.52
C TRP A 176 11.65 -10.92 14.58
N ALA A 177 11.04 -10.61 13.45
CA ALA A 177 9.66 -10.12 13.40
C ALA A 177 8.62 -11.26 13.38
N ALA A 178 8.88 -12.40 12.76
CA ALA A 178 7.92 -13.50 12.66
C ALA A 178 7.48 -14.02 14.05
N PRO A 179 8.38 -14.26 15.02
CA PRO A 179 7.95 -14.68 16.37
C PRO A 179 7.05 -13.66 17.06
N VAL A 180 7.27 -12.35 16.82
CA VAL A 180 6.44 -11.28 17.39
C VAL A 180 5.05 -11.28 16.75
N ILE A 181 4.98 -11.39 15.42
CA ILE A 181 3.70 -11.47 14.69
C ILE A 181 2.92 -12.71 15.16
N ARG A 182 3.56 -13.87 15.26
CA ARG A 182 2.94 -15.08 15.79
C ARG A 182 2.37 -14.87 17.19
N GLN A 183 3.17 -14.26 18.10
CA GLN A 183 2.73 -13.98 19.46
C GLN A 183 1.51 -13.04 19.50
N LEU A 184 1.49 -12.03 18.63
CA LEU A 184 0.36 -11.10 18.53
C LEU A 184 -0.89 -11.77 18.00
N LEU A 185 -0.76 -12.66 17.00
CA LEU A 185 -1.90 -13.34 16.36
C LEU A 185 -2.46 -14.49 17.22
N THR A 186 -1.62 -15.33 17.78
CA THR A 186 -2.03 -16.61 18.37
C THR A 186 -1.47 -16.89 19.76
N GLY A 187 -0.56 -16.07 20.28
CA GLY A 187 -0.01 -16.21 21.62
C GLY A 187 -1.07 -16.00 22.71
N PRO A 188 -0.81 -16.45 23.96
CA PRO A 188 -1.72 -16.20 25.05
C PRO A 188 -1.94 -14.71 25.24
N ALA A 189 -3.21 -14.29 25.33
CA ALA A 189 -3.54 -12.93 25.74
C ALA A 189 -3.11 -12.73 27.19
N ALA A 190 -2.69 -11.51 27.52
CA ALA A 190 -2.46 -11.17 28.92
C ALA A 190 -3.79 -11.28 29.69
N PRO A 191 -3.77 -11.78 30.93
CA PRO A 191 -4.96 -11.90 31.76
C PRO A 191 -5.58 -10.53 32.08
#